data_a4c5eebcb17b7c846d199821842409ca
#
_entry.id   a4c5eebcb17b7c846d199821842409ca
#
_cell.length_a   1.000
_cell.length_b   1.000
_cell.length_c   1.000
_cell.angle_alpha   90.00
_cell.angle_beta   90.00
_cell.angle_gamma   90.00
#
_symmetry.space_group_name_H-M   'P 1'
#
loop_
_entity.id
_entity.type
_entity.pdbx_description
1 polymer ?
#
loop_
_entity_poly.entity_id
_entity_poly.type
_entity_poly.pdbx_seq_one_letter_code
_entity_poly.pdbx_strand_id
1 'polypeptide(L)'
;TGGLCLSFLLFRSVLFDFVGNSDGYFLQNYGQEFVDAIRNDRISFFMNDTLRTLCLVLITFLVLYAYHINKINRSKSIITLVLLVLFDLIGVDRRYVNNENFTFKRQVETPFVSNKADKEILNDTTYFRVHDLTSSGAKASYFHNSIGGYHAAKLSRFNDIIDFYINRNNLNVLNMLNVKYIILNNEAGAVQTFINDDANGNAWFVSSIDKLNSPNEEILSLKELENKNKALTTDKTILESTSYDLDSLAYVKLVKHQPNEMRYKSSNSNDGFIVFSEIFYPYGWEAYIDGELTDIHRVNYLLRGVNVPKGKHVIELKFNPKVVYRGQIISLWAFISFLLLIAGVLVLKLKKVRKSE
;
A
#
# COMPACT_ATOMS: atom_id res chain seq x y z
N THR A 1 -15.87 -4.85 -35.17
CA THR A 1 -14.94 -3.83 -34.62
C THR A 1 -14.92 -2.57 -35.50
N GLY A 2 -14.72 -2.65 -36.84
CA GLY A 2 -14.70 -1.48 -37.73
C GLY A 2 -15.98 -0.65 -37.71
N GLY A 3 -17.16 -1.29 -37.68
CA GLY A 3 -18.44 -0.59 -37.54
C GLY A 3 -18.59 0.18 -36.24
N LEU A 4 -18.04 -0.32 -35.14
CA LEU A 4 -17.96 0.37 -33.85
C LEU A 4 -17.08 1.62 -33.93
N CYS A 5 -15.91 1.53 -34.56
CA CYS A 5 -15.04 2.69 -34.76
C CYS A 5 -15.73 3.77 -35.60
N LEU A 6 -16.45 3.38 -36.66
CA LEU A 6 -17.22 4.31 -37.48
C LEU A 6 -18.35 4.98 -36.68
N SER A 7 -19.08 4.20 -35.86
CA SER A 7 -20.13 4.79 -35.01
C SER A 7 -19.56 5.76 -33.98
N PHE A 8 -18.39 5.51 -33.40
CA PHE A 8 -17.71 6.43 -32.47
C PHE A 8 -17.26 7.74 -33.16
N LEU A 9 -16.80 7.64 -34.42
CA LEU A 9 -16.43 8.82 -35.18
C LEU A 9 -17.65 9.67 -35.55
N LEU A 10 -18.75 9.02 -35.99
CA LEU A 10 -19.94 9.71 -36.46
C LEU A 10 -20.83 10.27 -35.35
N PHE A 11 -20.97 9.52 -34.27
CA PHE A 11 -21.91 9.82 -33.18
C PHE A 11 -21.22 10.23 -31.87
N ARG A 12 -19.96 10.68 -31.92
CA ARG A 12 -19.15 11.02 -30.74
C ARG A 12 -19.83 11.99 -29.78
N SER A 13 -20.49 13.03 -30.29
CA SER A 13 -21.18 14.07 -29.52
C SER A 13 -22.49 13.61 -28.88
N VAL A 14 -23.01 12.45 -29.32
CA VAL A 14 -24.23 11.83 -28.77
C VAL A 14 -23.85 10.76 -27.76
N LEU A 15 -22.76 10.06 -28.03
CA LEU A 15 -22.31 8.92 -27.19
C LEU A 15 -21.44 9.34 -26.00
N PHE A 16 -20.74 10.47 -26.11
CA PHE A 16 -19.77 10.91 -25.10
C PHE A 16 -19.90 12.41 -24.84
N ASP A 17 -19.85 12.80 -23.58
CA ASP A 17 -19.87 14.21 -23.14
C ASP A 17 -18.47 14.79 -22.93
N PHE A 18 -17.43 13.94 -22.88
CA PHE A 18 -16.03 14.28 -22.62
C PHE A 18 -15.80 15.06 -21.31
N VAL A 19 -16.73 14.97 -20.36
CA VAL A 19 -16.61 15.56 -19.03
C VAL A 19 -15.79 14.64 -18.13
N GLY A 20 -14.80 15.21 -17.43
CA GLY A 20 -13.98 14.50 -16.46
C GLY A 20 -14.34 14.86 -15.02
N ASN A 21 -14.10 13.96 -14.09
CA ASN A 21 -14.38 14.16 -12.65
C ASN A 21 -13.70 15.42 -12.07
N SER A 22 -12.59 15.85 -12.65
CA SER A 22 -11.83 17.02 -12.20
C SER A 22 -12.26 18.33 -12.86
N ASP A 23 -13.20 18.31 -13.82
CA ASP A 23 -13.58 19.52 -14.56
C ASP A 23 -14.20 20.59 -13.64
N GLY A 24 -14.95 20.17 -12.60
CA GLY A 24 -15.48 21.10 -11.60
C GLY A 24 -14.39 21.83 -10.81
N TYR A 25 -13.33 21.12 -10.43
CA TYR A 25 -12.17 21.73 -9.77
C TYR A 25 -11.43 22.70 -10.72
N PHE A 26 -11.21 22.30 -11.97
CA PHE A 26 -10.55 23.17 -12.95
C PHE A 26 -11.37 24.41 -13.28
N LEU A 27 -12.68 24.29 -13.35
CA LEU A 27 -13.58 25.43 -13.57
C LEU A 27 -13.45 26.49 -12.46
N GLN A 28 -13.41 26.04 -11.20
CA GLN A 28 -13.29 26.94 -10.04
C GLN A 28 -11.93 27.65 -9.95
N ASN A 29 -10.84 26.96 -10.34
CA ASN A 29 -9.48 27.47 -10.13
C ASN A 29 -8.87 28.12 -11.39
N TYR A 30 -9.29 27.75 -12.61
CA TYR A 30 -8.65 28.15 -13.85
C TYR A 30 -9.64 28.76 -14.90
N GLY A 31 -10.95 28.69 -14.63
CA GLY A 31 -11.96 29.25 -15.47
C GLY A 31 -12.43 28.36 -16.63
N GLN A 32 -13.46 28.86 -17.38
CA GLN A 32 -14.14 28.09 -18.42
C GLN A 32 -13.25 27.81 -19.63
N GLU A 33 -12.42 28.75 -20.04
CA GLU A 33 -11.52 28.59 -21.21
C GLU A 33 -10.56 27.43 -21.04
N PHE A 34 -10.04 27.23 -19.83
CA PHE A 34 -9.15 26.12 -19.52
C PHE A 34 -9.88 24.77 -19.59
N VAL A 35 -11.10 24.69 -19.07
CA VAL A 35 -11.92 23.47 -19.15
C VAL A 35 -12.26 23.13 -20.60
N ASP A 36 -12.60 24.15 -21.43
CA ASP A 36 -12.91 23.94 -22.84
C ASP A 36 -11.68 23.48 -23.63
N ALA A 37 -10.50 24.01 -23.33
CA ALA A 37 -9.23 23.54 -23.91
C ALA A 37 -8.98 22.05 -23.58
N ILE A 38 -9.11 21.65 -22.32
CA ILE A 38 -8.94 20.25 -21.89
C ILE A 38 -9.97 19.33 -22.58
N ARG A 39 -11.22 19.77 -22.71
CA ARG A 39 -12.25 18.98 -23.41
C ARG A 39 -11.93 18.82 -24.90
N ASN A 40 -11.47 19.87 -25.56
CA ASN A 40 -11.03 19.81 -26.95
C ASN A 40 -9.84 18.84 -27.12
N ASP A 41 -8.90 18.85 -26.20
CA ASP A 41 -7.80 17.87 -26.20
C ASP A 41 -8.31 16.43 -26.05
N ARG A 42 -9.24 16.17 -25.12
CA ARG A 42 -9.85 14.84 -24.97
C ARG A 42 -10.55 14.39 -26.24
N ILE A 43 -11.30 15.28 -26.90
CA ILE A 43 -11.96 14.99 -28.18
C ILE A 43 -10.92 14.68 -29.25
N SER A 44 -9.86 15.47 -29.35
CA SER A 44 -8.78 15.26 -30.33
C SER A 44 -8.07 13.92 -30.12
N PHE A 45 -7.70 13.58 -28.88
CA PHE A 45 -7.10 12.29 -28.56
C PHE A 45 -8.01 11.11 -28.89
N PHE A 46 -9.30 11.21 -28.52
CA PHE A 46 -10.28 10.18 -28.84
C PHE A 46 -10.43 9.95 -30.35
N MET A 47 -10.52 11.03 -31.12
CA MET A 47 -10.64 10.98 -32.57
C MET A 47 -9.42 10.34 -33.22
N ASN A 48 -8.24 10.79 -32.84
CA ASN A 48 -6.97 10.28 -33.40
C ASN A 48 -6.78 8.79 -33.09
N ASP A 49 -7.11 8.36 -31.88
CA ASP A 49 -6.97 6.96 -31.47
C ASP A 49 -8.02 6.07 -32.12
N THR A 50 -9.26 6.55 -32.27
CA THR A 50 -10.32 5.84 -32.98
C THR A 50 -10.01 5.69 -34.47
N LEU A 51 -9.49 6.75 -35.12
CA LEU A 51 -9.08 6.70 -36.52
C LEU A 51 -7.91 5.74 -36.75
N ARG A 52 -6.90 5.78 -35.87
CA ARG A 52 -5.77 4.84 -35.87
C ARG A 52 -6.25 3.39 -35.75
N THR A 53 -7.15 3.12 -34.80
CA THR A 53 -7.74 1.80 -34.59
C THR A 53 -8.51 1.33 -35.83
N LEU A 54 -9.29 2.20 -36.45
CA LEU A 54 -10.01 1.90 -37.68
C LEU A 54 -9.05 1.52 -38.81
N CYS A 55 -7.97 2.29 -39.01
CA CYS A 55 -6.95 1.97 -40.02
C CYS A 55 -6.30 0.60 -39.78
N LEU A 56 -5.90 0.29 -38.54
CA LEU A 56 -5.29 -0.99 -38.19
C LEU A 56 -6.27 -2.16 -38.41
N VAL A 57 -7.54 -1.99 -38.07
CA VAL A 57 -8.59 -3.01 -38.33
C VAL A 57 -8.78 -3.23 -39.82
N LEU A 58 -8.82 -2.17 -40.63
CA LEU A 58 -8.95 -2.27 -42.09
C LEU A 58 -7.73 -2.99 -42.71
N ILE A 59 -6.51 -2.62 -42.32
CA ILE A 59 -5.29 -3.27 -42.81
C ILE A 59 -5.29 -4.76 -42.39
N THR A 60 -5.64 -5.07 -41.17
CA THR A 60 -5.75 -6.47 -40.71
C THR A 60 -6.75 -7.25 -41.51
N PHE A 61 -7.92 -6.66 -41.77
CA PHE A 61 -8.93 -7.29 -42.66
C PHE A 61 -8.40 -7.55 -44.09
N LEU A 62 -7.73 -6.56 -44.68
CA LEU A 62 -7.14 -6.72 -46.02
C LEU A 62 -6.08 -7.84 -46.07
N VAL A 63 -5.24 -7.95 -45.04
CA VAL A 63 -4.23 -9.03 -44.93
C VAL A 63 -4.93 -10.41 -44.87
N LEU A 64 -5.94 -10.56 -44.02
CA LEU A 64 -6.69 -11.78 -43.87
C LEU A 64 -7.49 -12.12 -45.12
N TYR A 65 -8.07 -11.15 -45.79
CA TYR A 65 -8.78 -11.31 -47.06
C TYR A 65 -7.83 -11.77 -48.16
N ALA A 66 -6.65 -11.13 -48.31
CA ALA A 66 -5.63 -11.52 -49.25
C ALA A 66 -5.11 -12.95 -49.03
N TYR A 67 -5.02 -13.36 -47.77
CA TYR A 67 -4.72 -14.77 -47.43
C TYR A 67 -5.86 -15.71 -47.83
N HIS A 68 -7.11 -15.34 -47.56
CA HIS A 68 -8.29 -16.13 -47.90
C HIS A 68 -8.40 -16.39 -49.42
N ILE A 69 -8.13 -15.38 -50.24
CA ILE A 69 -8.13 -15.51 -51.70
C ILE A 69 -6.80 -16.03 -52.28
N ASN A 70 -5.93 -16.62 -51.44
CA ASN A 70 -4.64 -17.22 -51.80
C ASN A 70 -3.64 -16.30 -52.51
N LYS A 71 -3.76 -14.96 -52.38
CA LYS A 71 -2.79 -14.00 -52.93
C LYS A 71 -1.50 -13.91 -52.11
N ILE A 72 -1.56 -14.22 -50.82
CA ILE A 72 -0.40 -14.29 -49.94
C ILE A 72 -0.40 -15.60 -49.18
N ASN A 73 0.81 -16.14 -48.91
CA ASN A 73 0.95 -17.38 -48.19
C ASN A 73 0.85 -17.15 -46.65
N ARG A 74 0.65 -18.26 -45.91
CA ARG A 74 0.50 -18.25 -44.45
C ARG A 74 1.64 -17.51 -43.72
N SER A 75 2.89 -17.73 -44.11
CA SER A 75 4.05 -17.13 -43.46
C SER A 75 4.06 -15.61 -43.63
N LYS A 76 3.79 -15.11 -44.85
CA LYS A 76 3.70 -13.68 -45.13
C LYS A 76 2.56 -13.01 -44.33
N SER A 77 1.40 -13.66 -44.24
CA SER A 77 0.27 -13.15 -43.44
C SER A 77 0.63 -13.01 -41.95
N ILE A 78 1.25 -14.05 -41.38
CA ILE A 78 1.67 -14.05 -39.99
C ILE A 78 2.70 -12.93 -39.73
N ILE A 79 3.74 -12.83 -40.59
CA ILE A 79 4.76 -11.78 -40.44
C ILE A 79 4.13 -10.37 -40.50
N THR A 80 3.25 -10.12 -41.47
CA THR A 80 2.58 -8.83 -41.60
C THR A 80 1.73 -8.50 -40.40
N LEU A 81 0.96 -9.47 -39.86
CA LEU A 81 0.17 -9.27 -38.66
C LEU A 81 1.05 -8.98 -37.43
N VAL A 82 2.16 -9.70 -37.27
CA VAL A 82 3.13 -9.44 -36.18
C VAL A 82 3.71 -8.04 -36.31
N LEU A 83 4.09 -7.59 -37.51
CA LEU A 83 4.60 -6.24 -37.73
C LEU A 83 3.56 -5.16 -37.41
N LEU A 84 2.27 -5.39 -37.77
CA LEU A 84 1.18 -4.47 -37.40
C LEU A 84 1.00 -4.37 -35.88
N VAL A 85 1.01 -5.49 -35.17
CA VAL A 85 0.92 -5.50 -33.70
C VAL A 85 2.12 -4.78 -33.07
N LEU A 86 3.33 -5.06 -33.56
CA LEU A 86 4.54 -4.39 -33.07
C LEU A 86 4.48 -2.87 -33.32
N PHE A 87 4.05 -2.46 -34.51
CA PHE A 87 3.89 -1.04 -34.83
C PHE A 87 2.89 -0.36 -33.89
N ASP A 88 1.76 -1.02 -33.62
CA ASP A 88 0.73 -0.52 -32.73
C ASP A 88 1.28 -0.38 -31.29
N LEU A 89 1.82 -1.46 -30.74
CA LEU A 89 2.34 -1.50 -29.36
C LEU A 89 3.48 -0.51 -29.15
N ILE A 90 4.49 -0.51 -30.03
CA ILE A 90 5.63 0.42 -29.92
C ILE A 90 5.16 1.87 -29.98
N GLY A 91 4.17 2.19 -30.84
CA GLY A 91 3.61 3.52 -30.96
C GLY A 91 2.89 3.97 -29.70
N VAL A 92 2.23 3.05 -28.97
CA VAL A 92 1.60 3.35 -27.67
C VAL A 92 2.65 3.40 -26.56
N ASP A 93 3.51 2.42 -26.48
CA ASP A 93 4.49 2.30 -25.37
C ASP A 93 5.43 3.50 -25.31
N ARG A 94 5.82 4.07 -26.47
CA ARG A 94 6.64 5.28 -26.53
C ARG A 94 5.99 6.53 -25.91
N ARG A 95 4.67 6.53 -25.72
CA ARG A 95 3.99 7.64 -25.00
C ARG A 95 4.23 7.55 -23.49
N TYR A 96 4.43 6.34 -22.96
CA TYR A 96 4.59 6.06 -21.54
C TYR A 96 6.05 5.87 -21.13
N VAL A 97 6.86 5.30 -22.05
CA VAL A 97 8.29 5.05 -21.81
C VAL A 97 9.09 5.55 -23.00
N ASN A 98 9.76 6.66 -22.80
CA ASN A 98 10.61 7.31 -23.80
C ASN A 98 11.91 7.83 -23.15
N ASN A 99 12.80 8.45 -23.90
CA ASN A 99 14.10 8.91 -23.40
C ASN A 99 14.00 9.93 -22.25
N GLU A 100 12.90 10.66 -22.15
CA GLU A 100 12.67 11.65 -21.08
C GLU A 100 12.39 10.99 -19.73
N ASN A 101 11.93 9.73 -19.74
CA ASN A 101 11.68 8.95 -18.53
C ASN A 101 12.94 8.31 -17.94
N PHE A 102 14.05 8.33 -18.67
CA PHE A 102 15.32 7.80 -18.19
C PHE A 102 16.15 8.91 -17.54
N THR A 103 16.69 8.62 -16.39
CA THR A 103 17.55 9.51 -15.64
C THR A 103 18.85 8.81 -15.26
N PHE A 104 19.84 9.57 -14.80
CA PHE A 104 21.10 8.98 -14.39
C PHE A 104 20.92 8.04 -13.20
N LYS A 105 21.64 6.91 -13.22
CA LYS A 105 21.62 5.89 -12.16
C LYS A 105 21.75 6.49 -10.75
N ARG A 106 22.65 7.45 -10.57
CA ARG A 106 22.86 8.15 -9.30
C ARG A 106 21.60 8.86 -8.78
N GLN A 107 20.80 9.46 -9.66
CA GLN A 107 19.56 10.13 -9.27
C GLN A 107 18.47 9.13 -8.85
N VAL A 108 18.48 7.92 -9.44
CA VAL A 108 17.59 6.84 -9.05
C VAL A 108 17.99 6.24 -7.71
N GLU A 109 19.30 6.05 -7.48
CA GLU A 109 19.84 5.47 -6.25
C GLU A 109 19.75 6.42 -5.05
N THR A 110 19.81 7.73 -5.28
CA THR A 110 19.71 8.77 -4.23
C THR A 110 18.64 9.80 -4.60
N PRO A 111 17.35 9.41 -4.61
CA PRO A 111 16.26 10.27 -5.08
C PRO A 111 15.99 11.46 -4.16
N PHE A 112 16.39 11.37 -2.89
CA PHE A 112 16.18 12.43 -1.90
C PHE A 112 17.48 12.82 -1.21
N VAL A 113 17.56 14.10 -0.84
CA VAL A 113 18.65 14.65 -0.04
C VAL A 113 18.13 14.94 1.36
N SER A 114 18.86 14.46 2.39
CA SER A 114 18.53 14.72 3.78
C SER A 114 18.74 16.19 4.13
N ASN A 115 17.76 16.79 4.79
CA ASN A 115 17.87 18.14 5.36
C ASN A 115 18.46 18.10 6.78
N LYS A 116 18.47 19.26 7.48
CA LYS A 116 19.00 19.35 8.84
C LYS A 116 18.17 18.52 9.84
N ALA A 117 16.83 18.56 9.73
CA ALA A 117 15.93 17.78 10.58
C ALA A 117 16.10 16.28 10.37
N ASP A 118 16.20 15.82 9.10
CA ASP A 118 16.45 14.41 8.81
C ASP A 118 17.74 13.91 9.48
N LYS A 119 18.84 14.70 9.39
CA LYS A 119 20.14 14.35 9.99
C LYS A 119 20.09 14.30 11.52
N GLU A 120 19.35 15.21 12.13
CA GLU A 120 19.15 15.24 13.58
C GLU A 120 18.41 14.00 14.07
N ILE A 121 17.31 13.63 13.41
CA ILE A 121 16.51 12.46 13.75
C ILE A 121 17.26 11.15 13.52
N LEU A 122 18.07 11.05 12.46
CA LEU A 122 18.86 9.85 12.15
C LEU A 122 19.95 9.54 13.19
N ASN A 123 20.29 10.47 14.09
CA ASN A 123 21.19 10.20 15.22
C ASN A 123 20.51 9.37 16.33
N ASP A 124 19.17 9.35 16.37
CA ASP A 124 18.42 8.53 17.32
C ASP A 124 18.22 7.12 16.75
N THR A 125 18.88 6.13 17.36
CA THR A 125 18.83 4.73 16.95
C THR A 125 17.69 3.93 17.55
N THR A 126 16.81 4.56 18.34
CA THR A 126 15.64 3.88 18.90
C THR A 126 14.53 3.71 17.84
N TYR A 127 13.59 2.79 18.09
CA TYR A 127 12.48 2.58 17.17
C TYR A 127 11.31 3.50 17.52
N PHE A 128 10.97 4.39 16.60
CA PHE A 128 9.88 5.37 16.70
C PHE A 128 9.32 5.69 15.31
N ARG A 129 8.24 6.46 15.26
CA ARG A 129 7.67 7.01 14.02
C ARG A 129 7.89 8.50 13.92
N VAL A 130 7.90 8.99 12.69
CA VAL A 130 8.07 10.42 12.34
C VAL A 130 6.84 10.89 11.57
N HIS A 131 6.37 12.09 11.91
CA HIS A 131 5.33 12.81 11.18
C HIS A 131 5.94 14.02 10.47
N ASP A 132 6.10 13.95 9.15
CA ASP A 132 6.66 15.04 8.35
C ASP A 132 5.52 15.86 7.71
N LEU A 133 5.39 17.11 8.13
CA LEU A 133 4.42 18.09 7.64
C LEU A 133 4.99 18.97 6.52
N THR A 134 6.28 18.82 6.18
CA THR A 134 6.99 19.68 5.23
C THR A 134 7.15 19.07 3.86
N SER A 135 7.03 17.75 3.76
CA SER A 135 7.21 17.03 2.52
C SER A 135 6.01 16.17 2.18
N SER A 136 5.66 16.14 0.90
CA SER A 136 4.71 15.20 0.34
C SER A 136 5.43 14.03 -0.33
N GLY A 137 4.76 12.88 -0.42
CA GLY A 137 5.28 11.72 -1.14
C GLY A 137 6.21 10.82 -0.31
N ALA A 138 7.28 10.32 -0.92
CA ALA A 138 8.09 9.25 -0.35
C ALA A 138 9.31 9.71 0.47
N LYS A 139 9.61 11.01 0.54
CA LYS A 139 10.82 11.52 1.22
C LYS A 139 10.87 11.12 2.69
N ALA A 140 9.79 11.34 3.43
CA ALA A 140 9.72 11.00 4.84
C ALA A 140 9.95 9.48 5.07
N SER A 141 9.33 8.64 4.25
CA SER A 141 9.50 7.17 4.32
C SER A 141 10.85 6.68 3.84
N TYR A 142 11.59 7.48 3.07
CA TYR A 142 12.94 7.14 2.63
C TYR A 142 13.97 7.25 3.77
N PHE A 143 13.81 8.25 4.64
CA PHE A 143 14.73 8.47 5.76
C PHE A 143 14.26 7.91 7.09
N HIS A 144 12.93 7.80 7.31
CA HIS A 144 12.34 7.54 8.61
C HIS A 144 11.19 6.53 8.55
N ASN A 145 10.82 5.96 9.69
CA ASN A 145 9.55 5.23 9.84
C ASN A 145 8.39 6.24 9.87
N SER A 146 7.96 6.69 8.71
CA SER A 146 6.89 7.68 8.57
C SER A 146 5.52 7.10 8.88
N ILE A 147 4.65 7.87 9.56
CA ILE A 147 3.22 7.53 9.69
C ILE A 147 2.41 7.91 8.45
N GLY A 148 3.00 8.69 7.54
CA GLY A 148 2.39 9.10 6.28
C GLY A 148 2.82 8.23 5.11
N GLY A 149 2.72 8.81 3.91
CA GLY A 149 3.16 8.20 2.66
C GLY A 149 2.04 7.49 1.90
N TYR A 150 2.32 7.22 0.64
CA TYR A 150 1.38 6.53 -0.26
C TYR A 150 1.59 5.02 -0.24
N HIS A 151 0.51 4.28 -0.04
CA HIS A 151 0.49 2.82 -0.15
C HIS A 151 -0.87 2.36 -0.68
N ALA A 152 -0.89 1.65 -1.80
CA ALA A 152 -2.13 1.22 -2.47
C ALA A 152 -2.95 0.20 -1.64
N ALA A 153 -2.29 -0.62 -0.81
CA ALA A 153 -2.92 -1.62 0.05
C ALA A 153 -3.00 -1.17 1.53
N LYS A 154 -3.31 0.10 1.76
CA LYS A 154 -3.48 0.64 3.12
C LYS A 154 -4.71 0.02 3.79
N LEU A 155 -4.57 -0.37 5.06
CA LEU A 155 -5.70 -0.88 5.85
C LEU A 155 -6.76 0.19 6.02
N SER A 156 -8.05 -0.15 5.86
CA SER A 156 -9.16 0.81 5.96
C SER A 156 -9.17 1.54 7.30
N ARG A 157 -9.02 0.82 8.41
CA ARG A 157 -8.95 1.43 9.75
C ARG A 157 -7.78 2.40 9.92
N PHE A 158 -6.64 2.14 9.27
CA PHE A 158 -5.52 3.07 9.28
C PHE A 158 -5.83 4.32 8.44
N ASN A 159 -6.54 4.14 7.33
CA ASN A 159 -7.00 5.27 6.52
C ASN A 159 -7.99 6.14 7.29
N ASP A 160 -8.93 5.52 8.04
CA ASP A 160 -9.84 6.27 8.92
C ASP A 160 -9.07 7.11 9.94
N ILE A 161 -8.02 6.56 10.56
CA ILE A 161 -7.16 7.30 11.50
C ILE A 161 -6.43 8.47 10.82
N ILE A 162 -5.99 8.29 9.56
CA ILE A 162 -5.41 9.40 8.79
C ILE A 162 -6.42 10.52 8.62
N ASP A 163 -7.63 10.20 8.16
CA ASP A 163 -8.66 11.19 7.82
C ASP A 163 -9.24 11.90 9.06
N PHE A 164 -9.45 11.16 10.14
CA PHE A 164 -10.03 11.71 11.38
C PHE A 164 -9.02 12.45 12.25
N TYR A 165 -7.75 12.00 12.29
CA TYR A 165 -6.81 12.42 13.32
C TYR A 165 -5.44 12.85 12.81
N ILE A 166 -4.75 12.07 11.98
CA ILE A 166 -3.38 12.38 11.55
C ILE A 166 -3.37 13.68 10.72
N ASN A 167 -4.28 13.81 9.75
CA ASN A 167 -4.42 15.03 8.94
C ASN A 167 -4.81 16.28 9.76
N ARG A 168 -5.26 16.09 10.99
CA ARG A 168 -5.63 17.16 11.94
C ARG A 168 -4.61 17.33 13.07
N ASN A 169 -3.48 16.65 12.99
CA ASN A 169 -2.40 16.68 13.96
C ASN A 169 -2.86 16.42 15.41
N ASN A 170 -3.79 15.47 15.61
CA ASN A 170 -4.26 15.12 16.95
C ASN A 170 -3.16 14.43 17.74
N LEU A 171 -2.61 15.11 18.75
CA LEU A 171 -1.47 14.63 19.53
C LEU A 171 -1.76 13.33 20.28
N ASN A 172 -2.97 13.13 20.81
CA ASN A 172 -3.31 11.87 21.50
C ASN A 172 -3.14 10.66 20.60
N VAL A 173 -3.58 10.77 19.33
CA VAL A 173 -3.43 9.69 18.37
C VAL A 173 -1.99 9.55 17.90
N LEU A 174 -1.26 10.65 17.72
CA LEU A 174 0.16 10.62 17.40
C LEU A 174 0.97 9.97 18.54
N ASN A 175 0.62 10.23 19.81
CA ASN A 175 1.26 9.63 20.99
C ASN A 175 1.11 8.10 20.99
N MET A 176 -0.10 7.58 20.80
CA MET A 176 -0.33 6.12 20.78
C MET A 176 0.30 5.43 19.57
N LEU A 177 0.56 6.17 18.49
CA LEU A 177 1.29 5.67 17.31
C LEU A 177 2.81 5.78 17.45
N ASN A 178 3.31 6.18 18.64
CA ASN A 178 4.74 6.37 18.91
C ASN A 178 5.42 7.36 17.96
N VAL A 179 4.74 8.47 17.65
CA VAL A 179 5.31 9.57 16.89
C VAL A 179 6.19 10.40 17.81
N LYS A 180 7.49 10.14 17.80
CA LYS A 180 8.48 10.80 18.63
C LYS A 180 8.94 12.13 18.03
N TYR A 181 9.00 12.24 16.70
CA TYR A 181 9.45 13.44 16.01
C TYR A 181 8.40 13.92 15.02
N ILE A 182 8.20 15.25 15.01
CA ILE A 182 7.37 15.94 14.03
C ILE A 182 8.26 16.93 13.30
N ILE A 183 8.34 16.85 11.97
CA ILE A 183 9.06 17.78 11.12
C ILE A 183 8.08 18.84 10.64
N LEU A 184 8.37 20.10 10.91
CA LEU A 184 7.52 21.23 10.54
C LEU A 184 8.35 22.43 10.09
N ASN A 185 7.71 23.41 9.47
CA ASN A 185 8.34 24.69 9.15
C ASN A 185 8.13 25.65 10.32
N ASN A 186 9.18 26.37 10.72
CA ASN A 186 9.07 27.47 11.65
C ASN A 186 8.45 28.71 10.99
N GLU A 187 8.21 29.77 11.76
CA GLU A 187 7.63 31.02 11.24
C GLU A 187 8.44 31.67 10.11
N ALA A 188 9.75 31.44 10.07
CA ALA A 188 10.64 31.91 9.01
C ALA A 188 10.67 30.96 7.78
N GLY A 189 9.84 29.89 7.76
CA GLY A 189 9.79 28.90 6.69
C GLY A 189 10.95 27.87 6.70
N ALA A 190 11.80 27.89 7.70
CA ALA A 190 12.88 26.91 7.83
C ALA A 190 12.39 25.61 8.46
N VAL A 191 12.85 24.48 7.91
CA VAL A 191 12.51 23.16 8.43
C VAL A 191 13.18 22.92 9.79
N GLN A 192 12.40 22.50 10.77
CA GLN A 192 12.85 22.17 12.13
C GLN A 192 12.20 20.89 12.63
N THR A 193 12.82 20.31 13.66
CA THR A 193 12.34 19.12 14.37
C THR A 193 11.65 19.53 15.66
N PHE A 194 10.46 19.00 15.89
CA PHE A 194 9.77 19.05 17.19
C PHE A 194 9.84 17.66 17.82
N ILE A 195 10.29 17.59 19.09
CA ILE A 195 10.34 16.35 19.87
C ILE A 195 9.02 16.24 20.63
N ASN A 196 8.34 15.12 20.47
CA ASN A 196 7.11 14.80 21.18
C ASN A 196 7.44 13.91 22.39
N ASP A 197 7.65 14.53 23.54
CA ASP A 197 7.99 13.83 24.78
C ASP A 197 6.81 13.01 25.34
N ASP A 198 5.60 13.26 24.85
CA ASP A 198 4.39 12.55 25.25
C ASP A 198 4.13 11.27 24.46
N ALA A 199 4.95 10.93 23.50
CA ALA A 199 4.83 9.66 22.76
C ALA A 199 4.84 8.47 23.74
N ASN A 200 3.88 7.53 23.58
CA ASN A 200 3.72 6.40 24.50
C ASN A 200 4.84 5.36 24.42
N GLY A 201 5.72 5.47 23.43
CA GLY A 201 6.74 4.47 23.16
C GLY A 201 6.22 3.29 22.34
N ASN A 202 7.00 2.21 22.32
CA ASN A 202 6.71 1.03 21.48
C ASN A 202 5.62 0.13 22.08
N ALA A 203 5.49 0.13 23.40
CA ALA A 203 4.46 -0.60 24.12
C ALA A 203 4.35 -0.06 25.56
N TRP A 204 3.16 -0.17 26.15
CA TRP A 204 2.90 0.28 27.53
C TRP A 204 1.79 -0.54 28.18
N PHE A 205 1.80 -0.59 29.52
CA PHE A 205 0.70 -1.14 30.29
C PHE A 205 -0.46 -0.13 30.38
N VAL A 206 -1.68 -0.64 30.43
CA VAL A 206 -2.89 0.14 30.73
C VAL A 206 -3.56 -0.36 31.99
N SER A 207 -4.16 0.54 32.78
CA SER A 207 -4.88 0.21 34.01
C SER A 207 -6.33 -0.21 33.74
N SER A 208 -6.90 0.17 32.60
CA SER A 208 -8.27 -0.22 32.27
C SER A 208 -8.50 -0.36 30.76
N ILE A 209 -9.52 -1.16 30.43
CA ILE A 209 -10.00 -1.34 29.06
C ILE A 209 -11.50 -1.04 29.05
N ASP A 210 -11.91 -0.01 28.32
CA ASP A 210 -13.30 0.35 28.17
C ASP A 210 -13.88 -0.41 26.94
N LYS A 211 -14.93 -1.18 27.17
CA LYS A 211 -15.66 -1.90 26.11
C LYS A 211 -16.70 -1.01 25.47
N LEU A 212 -16.61 -0.88 24.16
CA LEU A 212 -17.52 -0.10 23.34
C LEU A 212 -18.40 -0.99 22.46
N ASN A 213 -19.55 -0.45 22.04
CA ASN A 213 -20.55 -1.21 21.31
C ASN A 213 -20.32 -1.20 19.80
N SER A 214 -19.60 -0.21 19.28
CA SER A 214 -19.42 -0.06 17.84
C SER A 214 -18.04 0.53 17.48
N PRO A 215 -17.53 0.20 16.27
CA PRO A 215 -16.30 0.82 15.74
C PRO A 215 -16.40 2.34 15.60
N ASN A 216 -17.60 2.88 15.33
CA ASN A 216 -17.79 4.32 15.23
C ASN A 216 -17.63 5.00 16.60
N GLU A 217 -18.15 4.39 17.65
CA GLU A 217 -17.92 4.87 19.02
C GLU A 217 -16.43 4.79 19.38
N GLU A 218 -15.77 3.67 19.02
CA GLU A 218 -14.35 3.45 19.30
C GLU A 218 -13.47 4.54 18.64
N ILE A 219 -13.68 4.82 17.33
CA ILE A 219 -12.87 5.84 16.66
C ILE A 219 -13.13 7.24 17.20
N LEU A 220 -14.37 7.61 17.51
CA LEU A 220 -14.69 8.95 18.02
C LEU A 220 -14.13 9.19 19.42
N SER A 221 -14.10 8.15 20.25
CA SER A 221 -13.58 8.22 21.63
C SER A 221 -12.06 8.36 21.71
N LEU A 222 -11.31 8.07 20.62
CA LEU A 222 -9.85 8.23 20.59
C LEU A 222 -9.40 9.69 20.80
N LYS A 223 -10.25 10.66 20.45
CA LYS A 223 -9.88 12.09 20.52
C LYS A 223 -9.46 12.54 21.92
N GLU A 224 -10.14 12.03 22.93
CA GLU A 224 -9.98 12.44 24.32
C GLU A 224 -9.51 11.27 25.21
N LEU A 225 -9.07 10.19 24.62
CA LEU A 225 -8.60 9.01 25.35
C LEU A 225 -7.32 9.32 26.12
N GLU A 226 -7.32 9.04 27.41
CA GLU A 226 -6.09 8.98 28.22
C GLU A 226 -5.27 7.72 27.86
N ASN A 227 -4.74 7.69 26.65
CA ASN A 227 -4.19 6.50 26.02
C ASN A 227 -2.96 5.89 26.71
N LYS A 228 -2.32 6.61 27.64
CA LYS A 228 -1.26 6.07 28.52
C LYS A 228 -1.82 5.15 29.61
N ASN A 229 -3.07 5.36 30.05
CA ASN A 229 -3.68 4.65 31.16
C ASN A 229 -4.82 3.74 30.74
N LYS A 230 -5.50 4.07 29.64
CA LYS A 230 -6.71 3.39 29.19
C LYS A 230 -6.58 2.88 27.76
N ALA A 231 -7.23 1.77 27.48
CA ALA A 231 -7.46 1.28 26.14
C ALA A 231 -8.96 1.16 25.84
N LEU A 232 -9.34 1.25 24.58
CA LEU A 232 -10.69 1.06 24.09
C LEU A 232 -10.77 -0.21 23.25
N THR A 233 -11.88 -0.92 23.31
CA THR A 233 -12.09 -2.07 22.43
C THR A 233 -13.54 -2.34 22.10
N THR A 234 -13.79 -2.81 20.89
CA THR A 234 -15.02 -3.46 20.46
C THR A 234 -14.87 -4.97 20.36
N ASP A 235 -13.70 -5.50 20.68
CA ASP A 235 -13.44 -6.93 20.67
C ASP A 235 -14.10 -7.60 21.89
N LYS A 236 -15.05 -8.50 21.63
CA LYS A 236 -15.79 -9.21 22.66
C LYS A 236 -15.00 -10.37 23.29
N THR A 237 -13.91 -10.79 22.62
CA THR A 237 -13.07 -11.92 23.07
C THR A 237 -12.04 -11.49 24.11
N ILE A 238 -11.73 -10.20 24.22
CA ILE A 238 -10.94 -9.70 25.34
C ILE A 238 -11.72 -9.99 26.59
N LEU A 239 -11.22 -10.91 27.51
CA LEU A 239 -11.39 -10.61 28.86
C LEU A 239 -11.59 -11.68 29.85
N GLU A 240 -10.61 -11.72 30.62
CA GLU A 240 -10.75 -12.09 32.03
C GLU A 240 -10.95 -10.85 32.92
N SER A 241 -10.34 -9.72 32.61
CA SER A 241 -10.47 -8.47 33.35
C SER A 241 -10.51 -7.23 32.45
N THR A 242 -11.18 -6.16 32.92
CA THR A 242 -11.20 -4.82 32.33
C THR A 242 -10.44 -3.79 33.17
N SER A 243 -9.94 -4.18 34.35
CA SER A 243 -9.18 -3.32 35.24
C SER A 243 -7.94 -4.07 35.72
N TYR A 244 -6.81 -3.39 35.75
CA TYR A 244 -5.50 -3.94 36.08
C TYR A 244 -4.78 -3.04 37.08
N ASP A 245 -4.20 -3.66 38.12
CA ASP A 245 -3.38 -2.96 39.10
C ASP A 245 -1.93 -2.93 38.62
N LEU A 246 -1.45 -1.75 38.27
CA LEU A 246 -0.07 -1.55 37.85
C LEU A 246 0.78 -1.08 39.02
N ASP A 247 1.94 -1.68 39.22
CA ASP A 247 2.89 -1.15 40.17
C ASP A 247 3.69 0.01 39.56
N SER A 248 4.29 0.85 40.43
CA SER A 248 5.08 2.00 40.00
C SER A 248 6.37 1.65 39.25
N LEU A 249 6.78 0.38 39.28
CA LEU A 249 7.96 -0.17 38.61
C LEU A 249 7.59 -1.00 37.39
N ALA A 250 6.30 -1.08 37.05
CA ALA A 250 5.86 -1.80 35.87
C ALA A 250 6.48 -1.18 34.60
N TYR A 251 7.04 -2.01 33.76
CA TYR A 251 7.61 -1.57 32.48
C TYR A 251 7.40 -2.59 31.37
N VAL A 252 7.40 -2.10 30.13
CA VAL A 252 7.60 -2.90 28.93
C VAL A 252 8.60 -2.19 28.03
N LYS A 253 9.58 -2.95 27.53
CA LYS A 253 10.68 -2.40 26.72
C LYS A 253 10.90 -3.24 25.47
N LEU A 254 10.95 -2.59 24.32
CA LEU A 254 11.36 -3.21 23.05
C LEU A 254 12.84 -3.60 23.11
N VAL A 255 13.16 -4.86 22.81
CA VAL A 255 14.52 -5.40 22.80
C VAL A 255 15.03 -5.66 21.38
N LYS A 256 14.12 -6.10 20.48
CA LYS A 256 14.42 -6.37 19.08
C LYS A 256 13.26 -5.94 18.22
N HIS A 257 13.57 -5.26 17.13
CA HIS A 257 12.62 -4.92 16.08
C HIS A 257 13.13 -5.39 14.73
N GLN A 258 12.33 -6.20 14.05
CA GLN A 258 12.49 -6.59 12.65
C GLN A 258 11.12 -6.57 11.97
N PRO A 259 11.01 -6.46 10.65
CA PRO A 259 9.71 -6.37 9.97
C PRO A 259 8.74 -7.51 10.30
N ASN A 260 9.24 -8.71 10.55
CA ASN A 260 8.43 -9.90 10.82
C ASN A 260 8.59 -10.45 12.25
N GLU A 261 9.37 -9.80 13.11
CA GLU A 261 9.62 -10.24 14.48
C GLU A 261 9.89 -9.05 15.39
N MET A 262 9.18 -8.99 16.50
CA MET A 262 9.42 -8.02 17.56
C MET A 262 9.51 -8.75 18.89
N ARG A 263 10.47 -8.35 19.73
CA ARG A 263 10.66 -8.93 21.05
C ARG A 263 10.68 -7.84 22.11
N TYR A 264 9.88 -8.05 23.15
CA TYR A 264 9.76 -7.15 24.29
C TYR A 264 10.12 -7.87 25.58
N LYS A 265 10.55 -7.10 26.59
CA LYS A 265 10.65 -7.56 27.97
C LYS A 265 9.68 -6.75 28.79
N SER A 266 8.92 -7.39 29.65
CA SER A 266 7.96 -6.77 30.56
C SER A 266 8.22 -7.17 32.00
N SER A 267 7.77 -6.36 32.95
CA SER A 267 7.69 -6.68 34.35
C SER A 267 6.49 -5.96 34.97
N ASN A 268 5.68 -6.66 35.72
CA ASN A 268 4.61 -6.13 36.57
C ASN A 268 4.37 -7.09 37.73
N SER A 269 4.04 -6.60 38.91
CA SER A 269 3.77 -7.41 40.11
C SER A 269 2.41 -8.13 40.07
N ASN A 270 1.51 -7.65 39.22
CA ASN A 270 0.15 -8.17 39.00
C ASN A 270 -0.05 -8.58 37.53
N ASP A 271 -1.13 -9.29 37.24
CA ASP A 271 -1.55 -9.49 35.87
C ASP A 271 -1.83 -8.13 35.19
N GLY A 272 -1.50 -7.99 33.92
CA GLY A 272 -1.59 -6.72 33.22
C GLY A 272 -2.01 -6.86 31.77
N PHE A 273 -2.34 -5.74 31.16
CA PHE A 273 -2.61 -5.67 29.73
C PHE A 273 -1.65 -4.68 29.06
N ILE A 274 -0.95 -5.13 28.03
CA ILE A 274 0.00 -4.33 27.26
C ILE A 274 -0.62 -3.94 25.93
N VAL A 275 -0.56 -2.63 25.62
CA VAL A 275 -0.84 -2.08 24.30
C VAL A 275 0.46 -1.85 23.57
N PHE A 276 0.53 -2.25 22.30
CA PHE A 276 1.67 -2.06 21.41
C PHE A 276 1.35 -0.99 20.37
N SER A 277 2.28 -0.09 20.09
CA SER A 277 2.17 0.89 18.99
C SER A 277 2.21 0.25 17.61
N GLU A 278 1.77 -1.00 17.49
CA GLU A 278 1.79 -1.77 16.26
C GLU A 278 0.37 -1.97 15.71
N ILE A 279 0.24 -1.80 14.39
CA ILE A 279 -1.06 -1.93 13.72
C ILE A 279 -1.54 -3.37 13.79
N PHE A 280 -2.76 -3.57 14.27
CA PHE A 280 -3.43 -4.87 14.29
C PHE A 280 -3.74 -5.32 12.87
N TYR A 281 -3.26 -6.51 12.53
CA TYR A 281 -3.59 -7.20 11.29
C TYR A 281 -3.94 -8.65 11.63
N PRO A 282 -5.19 -9.12 11.32
CA PRO A 282 -5.70 -10.39 11.85
C PRO A 282 -5.07 -11.64 11.21
N TYR A 283 -4.29 -11.48 10.14
CA TYR A 283 -3.81 -12.60 9.35
C TYR A 283 -2.29 -12.75 9.44
N GLY A 284 -1.84 -13.72 10.21
CA GLY A 284 -0.45 -14.16 10.23
C GLY A 284 0.40 -13.64 11.38
N TRP A 285 -0.04 -12.67 12.19
CA TRP A 285 0.65 -12.32 13.42
C TRP A 285 0.27 -13.28 14.55
N GLU A 286 1.27 -13.77 15.25
CA GLU A 286 1.18 -14.64 16.41
C GLU A 286 1.93 -13.97 17.56
N ALA A 287 1.37 -14.02 18.79
CA ALA A 287 2.02 -13.53 20.01
C ALA A 287 2.41 -14.71 20.89
N TYR A 288 3.56 -14.60 21.50
CA TYR A 288 4.07 -15.59 22.44
C TYR A 288 4.53 -14.91 23.72
N ILE A 289 4.22 -15.50 24.88
CA ILE A 289 4.75 -15.11 26.18
C ILE A 289 5.60 -16.27 26.68
N ASP A 290 6.90 -16.03 26.86
CA ASP A 290 7.88 -17.05 27.25
C ASP A 290 7.86 -18.32 26.38
N GLY A 291 7.48 -18.17 25.11
CA GLY A 291 7.38 -19.24 24.12
C GLY A 291 5.99 -19.87 24.01
N GLU A 292 5.03 -19.56 24.88
CA GLU A 292 3.66 -20.03 24.82
C GLU A 292 2.78 -19.08 24.00
N LEU A 293 1.97 -19.65 23.08
CA LEU A 293 1.08 -18.90 22.21
C LEU A 293 -0.02 -18.21 23.02
N THR A 294 -0.26 -16.92 22.76
CA THR A 294 -1.33 -16.13 23.38
C THR A 294 -2.10 -15.32 22.33
N ASP A 295 -3.30 -14.88 22.70
CA ASP A 295 -4.16 -14.12 21.83
C ASP A 295 -3.69 -12.66 21.65
N ILE A 296 -3.81 -12.15 20.42
CA ILE A 296 -3.62 -10.73 20.11
C ILE A 296 -5.00 -10.10 19.94
N HIS A 297 -5.29 -9.11 20.76
CA HIS A 297 -6.53 -8.34 20.73
C HIS A 297 -6.36 -7.04 19.96
N ARG A 298 -7.46 -6.57 19.32
CA ARG A 298 -7.49 -5.24 18.74
C ARG A 298 -7.99 -4.24 19.77
N VAL A 299 -7.19 -3.20 20.00
CA VAL A 299 -7.52 -2.11 20.90
C VAL A 299 -7.24 -0.75 20.25
N ASN A 300 -7.81 0.31 20.81
CA ASN A 300 -7.64 1.68 20.31
C ASN A 300 -7.88 1.78 18.81
N TYR A 301 -8.93 1.09 18.33
CA TYR A 301 -9.38 1.02 16.94
C TYR A 301 -8.46 0.24 16.00
N LEU A 302 -7.13 0.30 16.16
CA LEU A 302 -6.19 -0.31 15.21
C LEU A 302 -4.91 -0.89 15.84
N LEU A 303 -4.71 -0.77 17.15
CA LEU A 303 -3.50 -1.25 17.81
C LEU A 303 -3.64 -2.70 18.29
N ARG A 304 -2.51 -3.31 18.65
CA ARG A 304 -2.45 -4.65 19.26
C ARG A 304 -2.42 -4.55 20.76
N GLY A 305 -3.09 -5.49 21.43
CA GLY A 305 -3.01 -5.67 22.86
C GLY A 305 -2.88 -7.13 23.24
N VAL A 306 -2.24 -7.41 24.36
CA VAL A 306 -2.02 -8.77 24.89
C VAL A 306 -2.16 -8.77 26.40
N ASN A 307 -2.88 -9.77 26.94
CA ASN A 307 -2.90 -10.05 28.38
C ASN A 307 -1.56 -10.69 28.78
N VAL A 308 -0.96 -10.19 29.86
CA VAL A 308 0.33 -10.68 30.34
C VAL A 308 0.21 -11.03 31.84
N PRO A 309 0.59 -12.24 32.26
CA PRO A 309 0.53 -12.62 33.66
C PRO A 309 1.51 -11.80 34.51
N LYS A 310 1.35 -11.85 35.81
CA LYS A 310 2.28 -11.23 36.75
C LYS A 310 3.68 -11.78 36.64
N GLY A 311 4.69 -10.91 36.76
CA GLY A 311 6.09 -11.32 36.74
C GLY A 311 6.89 -10.64 35.64
N LYS A 312 8.04 -11.26 35.35
CA LYS A 312 8.95 -10.82 34.27
C LYS A 312 8.80 -11.77 33.09
N HIS A 313 8.45 -11.23 31.94
CA HIS A 313 8.17 -12.03 30.76
C HIS A 313 8.91 -11.51 29.52
N VAL A 314 9.14 -12.43 28.57
CA VAL A 314 9.57 -12.14 27.21
C VAL A 314 8.37 -12.30 26.29
N ILE A 315 7.99 -11.22 25.61
CA ILE A 315 6.86 -11.22 24.69
C ILE A 315 7.42 -11.15 23.27
N GLU A 316 7.00 -12.06 22.41
CA GLU A 316 7.39 -12.11 21.01
C GLU A 316 6.16 -11.96 20.10
N LEU A 317 6.23 -11.03 19.15
CA LEU A 317 5.27 -10.94 18.07
C LEU A 317 5.95 -11.42 16.79
N LYS A 318 5.39 -12.46 16.14
CA LYS A 318 5.96 -13.09 14.95
C LYS A 318 4.94 -13.09 13.81
N PHE A 319 5.39 -12.72 12.61
CA PHE A 319 4.56 -12.77 11.41
C PHE A 319 4.76 -14.09 10.69
N ASN A 320 3.76 -14.98 10.77
CA ASN A 320 3.76 -16.33 10.20
C ASN A 320 2.50 -16.56 9.35
N PRO A 321 2.40 -15.98 8.15
CA PRO A 321 1.20 -16.06 7.32
C PRO A 321 1.08 -17.43 6.62
N LYS A 322 0.46 -18.40 7.26
CA LYS A 322 0.27 -19.78 6.74
C LYS A 322 -0.35 -19.83 5.35
N VAL A 323 -1.22 -18.86 5.00
CA VAL A 323 -1.85 -18.78 3.68
C VAL A 323 -0.81 -18.51 2.58
N VAL A 324 0.18 -17.65 2.86
CA VAL A 324 1.25 -17.33 1.89
C VAL A 324 2.11 -18.56 1.62
N TYR A 325 2.52 -19.28 2.66
CA TYR A 325 3.33 -20.51 2.50
C TYR A 325 2.57 -21.59 1.72
N ARG A 326 1.28 -21.79 2.02
CA ARG A 326 0.44 -22.73 1.26
C ARG A 326 0.30 -22.31 -0.20
N GLY A 327 0.08 -21.01 -0.45
CA GLY A 327 0.01 -20.45 -1.79
C GLY A 327 1.30 -20.66 -2.59
N GLN A 328 2.47 -20.48 -1.97
CA GLN A 328 3.76 -20.74 -2.60
C GLN A 328 3.94 -22.22 -3.02
N ILE A 329 3.54 -23.16 -2.14
CA ILE A 329 3.59 -24.59 -2.45
C ILE A 329 2.66 -24.93 -3.62
N ILE A 330 1.43 -24.41 -3.64
CA ILE A 330 0.48 -24.63 -4.73
C ILE A 330 1.04 -24.07 -6.05
N SER A 331 1.59 -22.86 -6.03
CA SER A 331 2.20 -22.23 -7.21
C SER A 331 3.40 -23.03 -7.73
N LEU A 332 4.24 -23.54 -6.83
CA LEU A 332 5.36 -24.40 -7.23
C LEU A 332 4.91 -25.67 -7.94
N TRP A 333 3.93 -26.37 -7.38
CA TRP A 333 3.40 -27.58 -8.01
C TRP A 333 2.69 -27.30 -9.35
N ALA A 334 1.95 -26.20 -9.46
CA ALA A 334 1.35 -25.76 -10.71
C ALA A 334 2.41 -25.49 -11.78
N PHE A 335 3.50 -24.81 -11.41
CA PHE A 335 4.62 -24.53 -12.30
C PHE A 335 5.34 -25.81 -12.78
N ILE A 336 5.63 -26.72 -11.85
CA ILE A 336 6.24 -28.02 -12.18
C ILE A 336 5.33 -28.82 -13.15
N SER A 337 4.03 -28.87 -12.87
CA SER A 337 3.05 -29.55 -13.73
C SER A 337 3.02 -28.95 -15.15
N PHE A 338 3.08 -27.62 -15.24
CA PHE A 338 3.14 -26.92 -16.54
C PHE A 338 4.41 -27.27 -17.33
N LEU A 339 5.57 -27.31 -16.66
CA LEU A 339 6.84 -27.72 -17.31
C LEU A 339 6.78 -29.19 -17.81
N LEU A 340 6.21 -30.09 -17.00
CA LEU A 340 6.05 -31.50 -17.40
C LEU A 340 5.11 -31.65 -18.63
N LEU A 341 4.05 -30.84 -18.69
CA LEU A 341 3.17 -30.82 -19.88
C LEU A 341 3.91 -30.34 -21.10
N ILE A 342 4.71 -29.29 -21.03
CA ILE A 342 5.53 -28.80 -22.13
C ILE A 342 6.52 -29.87 -22.58
N ALA A 343 7.25 -30.47 -21.63
CA ALA A 343 8.20 -31.54 -21.93
C ALA A 343 7.51 -32.74 -22.60
N GLY A 344 6.34 -33.14 -22.12
CA GLY A 344 5.54 -34.20 -22.72
C GLY A 344 5.15 -33.89 -24.16
N VAL A 345 4.68 -32.68 -24.46
CA VAL A 345 4.34 -32.26 -25.83
C VAL A 345 5.57 -32.26 -26.74
N LEU A 346 6.72 -31.79 -26.25
CA LEU A 346 7.97 -31.80 -27.00
C LEU A 346 8.42 -33.23 -27.33
N VAL A 347 8.38 -34.15 -26.37
CA VAL A 347 8.72 -35.57 -26.56
C VAL A 347 7.79 -36.22 -27.58
N LEU A 348 6.48 -35.96 -27.52
CA LEU A 348 5.51 -36.49 -28.48
C LEU A 348 5.78 -35.96 -29.91
N LYS A 349 6.11 -34.68 -30.06
CA LYS A 349 6.48 -34.08 -31.33
C LYS A 349 7.76 -34.72 -31.90
N LEU A 350 8.79 -34.90 -31.09
CA LEU A 350 10.05 -35.51 -31.48
C LEU A 350 9.85 -36.98 -31.93
N LYS A 351 9.01 -37.73 -31.18
CA LYS A 351 8.67 -39.11 -31.56
C LYS A 351 7.89 -39.18 -32.90
N LYS A 352 7.03 -38.18 -33.18
CA LYS A 352 6.28 -38.14 -34.46
C LYS A 352 7.20 -37.83 -35.64
N VAL A 353 8.18 -36.94 -35.50
CA VAL A 353 9.18 -36.63 -36.53
C VAL A 353 10.03 -37.85 -36.83
N ARG A 354 10.55 -38.58 -35.81
CA ARG A 354 11.34 -39.81 -35.98
C ARG A 354 10.59 -40.98 -36.65
N LYS A 355 9.24 -40.99 -36.62
CA LYS A 355 8.44 -42.03 -37.31
C LYS A 355 8.10 -41.67 -38.76
N SER A 356 8.35 -40.42 -39.16
CA SER A 356 8.10 -39.93 -40.54
C SER A 356 9.38 -39.90 -41.40
N GLU A 357 10.53 -40.17 -40.82
CA GLU A 357 11.79 -40.53 -41.50
C GLU A 357 11.92 -42.07 -41.58
#